data_2aee7037b1a165a014c48264767fac1d
#
_entry.id   2aee7037b1a165a014c48264767fac1d
#
_cell.length_a   1.000
_cell.length_b   1.000
_cell.length_c   1.000
_cell.angle_alpha   90.00
_cell.angle_beta   90.00
_cell.angle_gamma   90.00
#
_symmetry.space_group_name_H-M   'P 1'
#
loop_
_entity.id
_entity.type
_entity.pdbx_description
1 polymer ?
#
loop_
_entity_poly.entity_id
_entity_poly.type
_entity_poly.pdbx_seq_one_letter_code
_entity_poly.pdbx_strand_id
1 'polypeptide(L)'
;IGGIAVTENEGNARLSCAFPKTHIVIVGIEKMIPSLTDLGLFWPLLSTFGTGQKITVYNTIVTGPRQENETDGPEEMYVILLDNGRTNILQNPKQRESLYCIRCGACLNACPIYKNIGGHAYGATYSGPIGSVITPHLQGMEEFKHLSYASSLCGNCTEVCAVKINLHELLLENRHESVE
;
A
#
# COMPACT_ATOMS: atom_id res chain seq x y z
N ILE A 1 19.91 -0.31 -10.82
CA ILE A 1 20.10 0.46 -9.58
C ILE A 1 19.09 -0.05 -8.56
N GLY A 2 19.56 -0.64 -7.45
CA GLY A 2 18.70 -0.96 -6.31
C GLY A 2 18.50 0.28 -5.44
N GLY A 3 17.27 0.57 -5.00
CA GLY A 3 17.01 1.69 -4.12
C GLY A 3 15.60 1.61 -3.51
N ILE A 4 15.43 2.27 -2.38
CA ILE A 4 14.15 2.41 -1.67
C ILE A 4 13.67 3.84 -1.83
N ALA A 5 12.53 4.02 -2.49
CA ALA A 5 11.89 5.32 -2.64
C ALA A 5 10.91 5.56 -1.49
N VAL A 6 11.04 6.67 -0.79
CA VAL A 6 10.17 7.09 0.31
C VAL A 6 9.62 8.48 0.00
N THR A 7 8.32 8.66 0.19
CA THR A 7 7.65 9.95 0.03
C THR A 7 6.83 10.27 1.29
N GLU A 8 6.97 11.49 1.80
CA GLU A 8 6.34 11.92 3.06
C GLU A 8 6.25 13.45 3.18
N ASN A 9 5.49 13.94 4.16
CA ASN A 9 5.36 15.37 4.45
C ASN A 9 6.07 15.82 5.73
N GLU A 10 6.23 14.93 6.71
CA GLU A 10 6.68 15.28 8.08
C GLU A 10 8.20 15.15 8.26
N GLY A 11 8.92 14.44 7.41
CA GLY A 11 10.35 14.19 7.54
C GLY A 11 10.74 13.11 8.55
N ASN A 12 9.74 12.44 9.17
CA ASN A 12 9.97 11.40 10.18
C ASN A 12 10.55 10.11 9.58
N ALA A 13 10.10 9.70 8.41
CA ALA A 13 10.70 8.56 7.69
C ALA A 13 12.12 8.85 7.25
N ARG A 14 12.40 10.07 6.74
CA ARG A 14 13.75 10.51 6.41
C ARG A 14 14.68 10.46 7.61
N LEU A 15 14.25 10.97 8.77
CA LEU A 15 15.02 10.90 10.01
C LEU A 15 15.26 9.46 10.45
N SER A 16 14.22 8.61 10.35
CA SER A 16 14.32 7.18 10.68
C SER A 16 15.31 6.43 9.78
N CYS A 17 15.54 6.90 8.55
CA CYS A 17 16.54 6.33 7.64
C CYS A 17 17.97 6.87 7.92
N ALA A 18 18.09 8.09 8.44
CA ALA A 18 19.38 8.78 8.56
C ALA A 18 20.14 8.46 9.86
N PHE A 19 19.43 8.25 10.98
CA PHE A 19 20.08 8.14 12.29
C PHE A 19 20.46 6.72 12.76
N PRO A 20 19.75 5.64 12.40
CA PRO A 20 20.08 4.32 12.92
C PRO A 20 21.37 3.78 12.31
N LYS A 21 22.11 2.98 13.10
CA LYS A 21 23.28 2.25 12.60
C LYS A 21 22.89 1.16 11.61
N THR A 22 21.78 0.46 11.90
CA THR A 22 21.25 -0.60 11.04
C THR A 22 19.85 -0.22 10.58
N HIS A 23 19.63 -0.15 9.26
CA HIS A 23 18.34 0.13 8.63
C HIS A 23 17.78 -1.14 7.99
N ILE A 24 16.62 -1.57 8.48
CA ILE A 24 15.91 -2.75 7.94
C ILE A 24 14.64 -2.26 7.26
N VAL A 25 14.54 -2.51 5.95
CA VAL A 25 13.38 -2.17 5.14
C VAL A 25 12.58 -3.44 4.84
N ILE A 26 11.29 -3.45 5.20
CA ILE A 26 10.38 -4.53 4.82
C ILE A 26 9.40 -3.98 3.78
N VAL A 27 9.37 -4.58 2.59
CA VAL A 27 8.56 -4.11 1.48
C VAL A 27 7.86 -5.27 0.77
N GLY A 28 6.56 -5.13 0.51
CA GLY A 28 5.83 -6.12 -0.27
C GLY A 28 6.32 -6.19 -1.71
N ILE A 29 6.44 -7.40 -2.26
CA ILE A 29 6.93 -7.63 -3.64
C ILE A 29 6.12 -6.85 -4.68
N GLU A 30 4.85 -6.56 -4.40
CA GLU A 30 3.96 -5.78 -5.27
C GLU A 30 4.32 -4.28 -5.33
N LYS A 31 5.29 -3.81 -4.53
CA LYS A 31 5.73 -2.42 -4.51
C LYS A 31 6.99 -2.17 -5.35
N MET A 32 7.52 -3.20 -5.98
CA MET A 32 8.67 -3.05 -6.88
C MET A 32 8.25 -2.35 -8.17
N ILE A 33 9.05 -1.39 -8.59
CA ILE A 33 8.92 -0.71 -9.88
C ILE A 33 10.15 -0.98 -10.74
N PRO A 34 10.01 -1.12 -12.06
CA PRO A 34 11.11 -1.53 -12.94
C PRO A 34 12.15 -0.43 -13.19
N SER A 35 11.75 0.84 -13.10
CA SER A 35 12.62 1.97 -13.44
C SER A 35 12.50 3.12 -12.46
N LEU A 36 13.61 3.80 -12.22
CA LEU A 36 13.66 5.03 -11.44
C LEU A 36 12.81 6.15 -12.07
N THR A 37 12.70 6.19 -13.39
CA THR A 37 11.87 7.17 -14.11
C THR A 37 10.39 7.05 -13.78
N ASP A 38 9.92 5.87 -13.36
CA ASP A 38 8.54 5.64 -12.98
C ASP A 38 8.13 6.40 -11.71
N LEU A 39 9.11 6.81 -10.88
CA LEU A 39 8.85 7.70 -9.73
C LEU A 39 8.23 9.03 -10.15
N GLY A 40 8.54 9.52 -11.35
CA GLY A 40 7.91 10.72 -11.92
C GLY A 40 6.40 10.58 -12.12
N LEU A 41 5.88 9.36 -12.21
CA LEU A 41 4.45 9.04 -12.23
C LEU A 41 3.91 8.74 -10.82
N PHE A 42 4.60 7.88 -10.06
CA PHE A 42 4.07 7.37 -8.78
C PHE A 42 4.01 8.43 -7.69
N TRP A 43 5.02 9.29 -7.55
CA TRP A 43 5.02 10.33 -6.51
C TRP A 43 3.90 11.36 -6.67
N PRO A 44 3.64 11.95 -7.85
CA PRO A 44 2.49 12.82 -8.05
C PRO A 44 1.15 12.11 -7.84
N LEU A 45 1.00 10.85 -8.27
CA LEU A 45 -0.22 10.08 -8.02
C LEU A 45 -0.47 9.89 -6.52
N LEU A 46 0.55 9.47 -5.76
CA LEU A 46 0.44 9.28 -4.32
C LEU A 46 0.02 10.58 -3.61
N SER A 47 0.72 11.68 -3.88
CA SER A 47 0.46 12.96 -3.23
C SER A 47 -0.88 13.56 -3.63
N THR A 48 -1.23 13.52 -4.91
CA THR A 48 -2.50 14.10 -5.40
C THR A 48 -3.71 13.35 -4.83
N PHE A 49 -3.71 12.02 -4.88
CA PHE A 49 -4.84 11.21 -4.42
C PHE A 49 -4.85 10.99 -2.90
N GLY A 50 -3.70 11.10 -2.23
CA GLY A 50 -3.61 10.98 -0.78
C GLY A 50 -3.95 12.26 -0.05
N THR A 51 -3.35 13.38 -0.44
CA THR A 51 -3.36 14.64 0.29
C THR A 51 -3.78 15.87 -0.53
N GLY A 52 -4.04 15.72 -1.83
CA GLY A 52 -4.36 16.83 -2.73
C GLY A 52 -3.16 17.71 -3.12
N GLN A 53 -1.95 17.26 -2.82
CA GLN A 53 -0.71 17.95 -3.19
C GLN A 53 -0.23 17.51 -4.57
N LYS A 54 0.44 18.39 -5.31
CA LYS A 54 1.11 18.03 -6.57
C LYS A 54 2.28 17.06 -6.33
N ILE A 55 3.00 17.28 -5.22
CA ILE A 55 4.08 16.41 -4.74
C ILE A 55 4.23 16.64 -3.23
N THR A 56 4.73 15.65 -2.51
CA THR A 56 5.02 15.75 -1.07
C THR A 56 6.26 16.59 -0.79
N VAL A 57 6.45 17.01 0.47
CA VAL A 57 7.57 17.86 0.89
C VAL A 57 8.90 17.12 0.74
N TYR A 58 8.94 15.86 1.13
CA TYR A 58 10.16 15.03 1.05
C TYR A 58 9.95 13.85 0.10
N ASN A 59 10.90 13.70 -0.83
CA ASN A 59 10.98 12.58 -1.75
C ASN A 59 12.43 12.09 -1.72
N THR A 60 12.65 10.95 -1.07
CA THR A 60 13.99 10.43 -0.76
C THR A 60 14.20 9.09 -1.44
N ILE A 61 15.39 8.88 -1.99
CA ILE A 61 15.82 7.58 -2.51
C ILE A 61 17.04 7.16 -1.69
N VAL A 62 16.90 6.04 -0.99
CA VAL A 62 17.98 5.43 -0.22
C VAL A 62 18.56 4.28 -1.04
N THR A 63 19.82 4.36 -1.41
CA THR A 63 20.48 3.41 -2.31
C THR A 63 21.36 2.38 -1.59
N GLY A 64 21.64 2.58 -0.30
CA GLY A 64 22.47 1.67 0.48
C GLY A 64 22.97 2.28 1.79
N PRO A 65 23.93 1.64 2.44
CA PRO A 65 24.63 2.17 3.59
C PRO A 65 25.42 3.45 3.24
N ARG A 66 25.70 4.28 4.25
CA ARG A 66 26.52 5.47 4.09
C ARG A 66 27.91 5.14 3.57
N GLN A 67 28.44 6.02 2.73
CA GLN A 67 29.81 5.93 2.22
C GLN A 67 30.78 6.65 3.17
N GLU A 68 32.10 6.44 3.02
CA GLU A 68 33.14 7.00 3.90
C GLU A 68 33.09 8.53 4.06
N ASN A 69 32.59 9.24 3.05
CA ASN A 69 32.51 10.70 3.04
C ASN A 69 31.14 11.25 3.48
N GLU A 70 30.20 10.39 3.87
CA GLU A 70 28.88 10.79 4.30
C GLU A 70 28.80 10.89 5.83
N THR A 71 28.18 11.95 6.33
CA THR A 71 28.10 12.24 7.77
C THR A 71 26.91 11.58 8.44
N ASP A 72 25.86 11.24 7.68
CA ASP A 72 24.64 10.61 8.14
C ASP A 72 24.28 9.39 7.28
N GLY A 73 23.32 8.61 7.74
CA GLY A 73 22.91 7.37 7.11
C GLY A 73 23.36 6.13 7.87
N PRO A 74 22.73 4.98 7.60
CA PRO A 74 23.03 3.73 8.29
C PRO A 74 24.40 3.16 7.90
N GLU A 75 25.03 2.46 8.84
CA GLU A 75 26.25 1.68 8.58
C GLU A 75 25.93 0.39 7.82
N GLU A 76 24.75 -0.16 8.07
CA GLU A 76 24.25 -1.38 7.44
C GLU A 76 22.80 -1.19 6.98
N MET A 77 22.46 -1.75 5.81
CA MET A 77 21.12 -1.72 5.27
C MET A 77 20.68 -3.09 4.77
N TYR A 78 19.51 -3.53 5.20
CA TYR A 78 18.89 -4.78 4.78
C TYR A 78 17.54 -4.49 4.14
N VAL A 79 17.25 -5.14 3.00
CA VAL A 79 15.96 -5.05 2.32
C VAL A 79 15.33 -6.42 2.27
N ILE A 80 14.17 -6.56 2.92
CA ILE A 80 13.40 -7.80 2.97
C ILE A 80 12.21 -7.66 2.03
N LEU A 81 12.20 -8.46 0.97
CA LEU A 81 11.07 -8.56 0.05
C LEU A 81 10.04 -9.54 0.63
N LEU A 82 8.88 -9.02 1.00
CA LEU A 82 7.82 -9.76 1.68
C LEU A 82 6.80 -10.28 0.67
N ASP A 83 6.69 -11.58 0.52
CA ASP A 83 5.59 -12.21 -0.21
C ASP A 83 4.32 -12.30 0.67
N ASN A 84 4.33 -13.10 1.71
CA ASN A 84 3.21 -13.29 2.63
C ASN A 84 1.85 -13.40 1.91
N GLY A 85 1.75 -14.34 0.94
CA GLY A 85 0.51 -14.61 0.19
C GLY A 85 0.26 -13.72 -1.02
N ARG A 86 1.12 -12.75 -1.33
CA ARG A 86 0.97 -11.86 -2.50
C ARG A 86 1.07 -12.60 -3.82
N THR A 87 1.94 -13.60 -3.92
CA THR A 87 2.03 -14.47 -5.09
C THR A 87 0.74 -15.26 -5.33
N ASN A 88 0.04 -15.67 -4.27
CA ASN A 88 -1.26 -16.33 -4.40
C ASN A 88 -2.32 -15.38 -4.98
N ILE A 89 -2.36 -14.13 -4.51
CA ILE A 89 -3.23 -13.10 -5.08
C ILE A 89 -2.88 -12.83 -6.55
N LEU A 90 -1.58 -12.77 -6.88
CA LEU A 90 -1.12 -12.55 -8.25
C LEU A 90 -1.55 -13.67 -9.20
N GLN A 91 -1.58 -14.91 -8.74
CA GLN A 91 -2.03 -16.07 -9.50
C GLN A 91 -3.55 -16.06 -9.77
N ASN A 92 -4.34 -15.41 -8.90
CA ASN A 92 -5.78 -15.32 -9.07
C ASN A 92 -6.13 -14.24 -10.12
N PRO A 93 -6.66 -14.62 -11.31
CA PRO A 93 -6.96 -13.67 -12.39
C PRO A 93 -7.96 -12.59 -12.01
N LYS A 94 -8.87 -12.88 -11.07
CA LYS A 94 -9.90 -11.95 -10.62
C LYS A 94 -9.36 -10.97 -9.58
N GLN A 95 -8.51 -11.44 -8.65
CA GLN A 95 -8.02 -10.65 -7.52
C GLN A 95 -6.70 -9.91 -7.75
N ARG A 96 -5.93 -10.29 -8.78
CA ARG A 96 -4.56 -9.77 -9.01
C ARG A 96 -4.49 -8.24 -9.16
N GLU A 97 -5.55 -7.60 -9.70
CA GLU A 97 -5.54 -6.15 -9.85
C GLU A 97 -5.52 -5.41 -8.49
N SER A 98 -5.93 -6.06 -7.39
CA SER A 98 -5.82 -5.50 -6.05
C SER A 98 -4.39 -5.16 -5.64
N LEU A 99 -3.40 -5.86 -6.22
CA LEU A 99 -1.97 -5.63 -6.00
C LEU A 99 -1.45 -4.34 -6.66
N TYR A 100 -2.18 -3.74 -7.61
CA TYR A 100 -1.84 -2.44 -8.20
C TYR A 100 -1.97 -1.28 -7.21
N CYS A 101 -2.54 -1.53 -6.03
CA CYS A 101 -2.79 -0.51 -5.03
C CYS A 101 -1.49 0.20 -4.59
N ILE A 102 -1.42 1.51 -4.84
CA ILE A 102 -0.29 2.38 -4.45
C ILE A 102 -0.40 2.91 -3.00
N ARG A 103 -1.43 2.49 -2.24
CA ARG A 103 -1.65 2.88 -0.83
C ARG A 103 -1.91 4.38 -0.61
N CYS A 104 -2.42 5.10 -1.58
CA CYS A 104 -2.71 6.54 -1.46
C CYS A 104 -3.83 6.87 -0.44
N GLY A 105 -4.71 5.92 -0.09
CA GLY A 105 -5.78 6.14 0.88
C GLY A 105 -7.06 6.80 0.32
N ALA A 106 -7.12 7.17 -0.96
CA ALA A 106 -8.29 7.83 -1.55
C ALA A 106 -9.60 7.05 -1.34
N CYS A 107 -9.56 5.72 -1.48
CA CYS A 107 -10.73 4.88 -1.25
C CYS A 107 -11.22 4.88 0.21
N LEU A 108 -10.32 5.07 1.19
CA LEU A 108 -10.68 5.22 2.60
C LEU A 108 -11.44 6.54 2.81
N ASN A 109 -10.90 7.63 2.24
CA ASN A 109 -11.50 8.96 2.33
C ASN A 109 -12.89 9.04 1.69
N ALA A 110 -13.15 8.26 0.64
CA ALA A 110 -14.44 8.22 -0.05
C ALA A 110 -15.46 7.27 0.59
N CYS A 111 -15.00 6.29 1.40
CA CYS A 111 -15.85 5.22 1.92
C CYS A 111 -16.76 5.68 3.06
N PRO A 112 -18.10 5.59 2.92
CA PRO A 112 -19.01 5.95 4.00
C PRO A 112 -18.88 5.02 5.22
N ILE A 113 -18.58 3.74 5.01
CA ILE A 113 -18.38 2.79 6.10
C ILE A 113 -17.12 3.17 6.90
N TYR A 114 -15.98 3.33 6.22
CA TYR A 114 -14.73 3.71 6.88
C TYR A 114 -14.83 5.02 7.67
N LYS A 115 -15.54 6.02 7.12
CA LYS A 115 -15.78 7.30 7.81
C LYS A 115 -16.55 7.15 9.12
N ASN A 116 -17.43 6.17 9.19
CA ASN A 116 -18.27 5.96 10.38
C ASN A 116 -17.61 5.10 11.45
N ILE A 117 -16.88 4.03 11.06
CA ILE A 117 -16.35 3.04 12.02
C ILE A 117 -14.85 3.19 12.29
N GLY A 118 -14.12 3.89 11.41
CA GLY A 118 -12.66 4.07 11.52
C GLY A 118 -11.86 2.80 11.23
N GLY A 119 -10.54 2.92 11.23
CA GLY A 119 -9.63 1.84 10.85
C GLY A 119 -9.56 0.68 11.84
N HIS A 120 -9.65 0.96 13.14
CA HIS A 120 -9.55 -0.07 14.19
C HIS A 120 -10.63 -1.14 14.13
N ALA A 121 -11.83 -0.77 13.67
CA ALA A 121 -12.96 -1.71 13.55
C ALA A 121 -12.72 -2.83 12.54
N TYR A 122 -11.73 -2.69 11.65
CA TYR A 122 -11.38 -3.75 10.69
C TYR A 122 -10.58 -4.90 11.32
N GLY A 123 -9.96 -4.71 12.49
CA GLY A 123 -9.17 -5.74 13.15
C GLY A 123 -7.96 -6.25 12.37
N ALA A 124 -7.53 -5.52 11.34
CA ALA A 124 -6.48 -5.92 10.43
C ALA A 124 -5.54 -4.76 10.09
N THR A 125 -4.33 -5.07 9.58
CA THR A 125 -3.34 -4.07 9.19
C THR A 125 -3.86 -3.16 8.07
N TYR A 126 -4.62 -3.73 7.14
CA TYR A 126 -5.19 -2.99 6.03
C TYR A 126 -6.69 -2.74 6.27
N SER A 127 -7.08 -1.49 6.28
CA SER A 127 -8.45 -1.04 6.52
C SER A 127 -9.09 -0.43 5.27
N GLY A 128 -10.39 -0.11 5.36
CA GLY A 128 -11.14 0.47 4.27
C GLY A 128 -11.37 -0.48 3.09
N PRO A 129 -11.84 0.01 1.94
CA PRO A 129 -12.24 -0.84 0.81
C PRO A 129 -11.12 -1.75 0.30
N ILE A 130 -9.90 -1.23 0.12
CA ILE A 130 -8.78 -2.06 -0.31
C ILE A 130 -8.39 -3.10 0.76
N GLY A 131 -8.47 -2.73 2.04
CA GLY A 131 -8.23 -3.68 3.14
C GLY A 131 -9.25 -4.81 3.15
N SER A 132 -10.53 -4.50 2.95
CA SER A 132 -11.60 -5.48 2.85
C SER A 132 -11.44 -6.43 1.66
N VAL A 133 -10.79 -5.98 0.58
CA VAL A 133 -10.48 -6.84 -0.58
C VAL A 133 -9.31 -7.77 -0.27
N ILE A 134 -8.17 -7.24 0.20
CA ILE A 134 -6.91 -8.03 0.27
C ILE A 134 -6.74 -8.82 1.55
N THR A 135 -7.30 -8.37 2.69
CA THR A 135 -7.09 -9.03 3.99
C THR A 135 -7.56 -10.48 4.00
N PRO A 136 -8.74 -10.84 3.45
CA PRO A 136 -9.17 -12.24 3.38
C PRO A 136 -8.17 -13.14 2.65
N HIS A 137 -7.51 -12.64 1.62
CA HIS A 137 -6.51 -13.41 0.85
C HIS A 137 -5.14 -13.50 1.55
N LEU A 138 -4.80 -12.52 2.40
CA LEU A 138 -3.51 -12.49 3.11
C LEU A 138 -3.56 -13.19 4.48
N GLN A 139 -4.71 -13.19 5.14
CA GLN A 139 -4.85 -13.64 6.53
C GLN A 139 -5.87 -14.77 6.71
N GLY A 140 -6.63 -15.11 5.68
CA GLY A 140 -7.60 -16.19 5.69
C GLY A 140 -9.02 -15.71 5.33
N MET A 141 -9.61 -16.36 4.32
CA MET A 141 -10.95 -16.01 3.83
C MET A 141 -11.99 -16.24 4.92
N GLU A 142 -11.95 -17.38 5.59
CA GLU A 142 -12.96 -17.76 6.59
C GLU A 142 -13.01 -16.77 7.77
N GLU A 143 -11.87 -16.31 8.23
CA GLU A 143 -11.77 -15.40 9.37
C GLU A 143 -12.16 -13.96 8.99
N PHE A 144 -11.76 -13.51 7.79
CA PHE A 144 -11.89 -12.11 7.38
C PHE A 144 -12.95 -11.85 6.29
N LYS A 145 -13.73 -12.84 5.85
CA LYS A 145 -14.81 -12.67 4.86
C LYS A 145 -15.82 -11.58 5.25
N HIS A 146 -16.06 -11.40 6.56
CA HIS A 146 -16.98 -10.40 7.09
C HIS A 146 -16.63 -8.97 6.63
N LEU A 147 -15.36 -8.65 6.37
CA LEU A 147 -14.94 -7.34 5.87
C LEU A 147 -15.56 -7.00 4.51
N SER A 148 -15.69 -7.99 3.63
CA SER A 148 -16.30 -7.79 2.32
C SER A 148 -17.82 -7.61 2.43
N TYR A 149 -18.47 -8.20 3.43
CA TYR A 149 -19.90 -8.02 3.69
C TYR A 149 -20.20 -6.68 4.38
N ALA A 150 -19.25 -6.08 5.09
CA ALA A 150 -19.40 -4.78 5.74
C ALA A 150 -19.36 -3.60 4.74
N SER A 151 -19.53 -3.84 3.45
CA SER A 151 -19.55 -2.82 2.39
C SER A 151 -20.96 -2.56 1.88
N SER A 152 -21.30 -1.28 1.65
CA SER A 152 -22.54 -0.88 0.97
C SER A 152 -22.50 -1.07 -0.55
N LEU A 153 -21.35 -1.43 -1.13
CA LEU A 153 -21.12 -1.59 -2.58
C LEU A 153 -21.51 -0.33 -3.42
N CYS A 154 -21.41 0.86 -2.85
CA CYS A 154 -21.78 2.11 -3.52
C CYS A 154 -20.88 2.52 -4.70
N GLY A 155 -19.75 1.84 -4.92
CA GLY A 155 -18.83 2.09 -6.03
C GLY A 155 -17.87 3.27 -5.85
N ASN A 156 -18.05 4.15 -4.86
CA ASN A 156 -17.21 5.35 -4.67
C ASN A 156 -15.72 5.04 -4.57
N CYS A 157 -15.34 3.92 -3.96
CA CYS A 157 -13.94 3.51 -3.84
C CYS A 157 -13.30 3.19 -5.19
N THR A 158 -14.05 2.63 -6.12
CA THR A 158 -13.62 2.37 -7.51
C THR A 158 -13.44 3.68 -8.27
N GLU A 159 -14.42 4.59 -8.16
CA GLU A 159 -14.39 5.90 -8.83
C GLU A 159 -13.14 6.71 -8.47
N VAL A 160 -12.83 6.81 -7.18
CA VAL A 160 -11.70 7.62 -6.68
C VAL A 160 -10.35 6.91 -6.76
N CYS A 161 -10.30 5.67 -7.20
CA CYS A 161 -9.04 4.94 -7.23
C CYS A 161 -8.05 5.55 -8.23
N ALA A 162 -6.88 5.95 -7.73
CA ALA A 162 -5.81 6.55 -8.53
C ALA A 162 -5.33 5.64 -9.68
N VAL A 163 -5.33 4.33 -9.45
CA VAL A 163 -4.86 3.30 -10.38
C VAL A 163 -6.00 2.46 -10.95
N LYS A 164 -7.25 2.92 -10.76
CA LYS A 164 -8.47 2.36 -11.36
C LYS A 164 -8.75 0.89 -11.03
N ILE A 165 -8.43 0.46 -9.81
CA ILE A 165 -8.84 -0.86 -9.31
C ILE A 165 -10.36 -0.89 -9.14
N ASN A 166 -11.01 -1.93 -9.64
CA ASN A 166 -12.45 -2.10 -9.55
C ASN A 166 -12.86 -2.70 -8.17
N LEU A 167 -12.62 -1.93 -7.11
CA LEU A 167 -12.72 -2.39 -5.72
C LEU A 167 -14.07 -2.98 -5.34
N HIS A 168 -15.18 -2.41 -5.83
CA HIS A 168 -16.50 -2.92 -5.46
C HIS A 168 -16.82 -4.28 -6.09
N GLU A 169 -16.32 -4.52 -7.31
CA GLU A 169 -16.43 -5.85 -7.94
C GLU A 169 -15.56 -6.90 -7.22
N LEU A 170 -14.33 -6.50 -6.82
CA LEU A 170 -13.46 -7.39 -6.03
C LEU A 170 -14.08 -7.76 -4.67
N LEU A 171 -14.85 -6.86 -4.06
CA LEU A 171 -15.62 -7.17 -2.85
C LEU A 171 -16.75 -8.16 -3.12
N LEU A 172 -17.43 -8.06 -4.27
CA LEU A 172 -18.43 -9.04 -4.69
C LEU A 172 -17.79 -10.41 -4.95
N GLU A 173 -16.63 -10.44 -5.61
CA GLU A 173 -15.89 -11.67 -5.83
C GLU A 173 -15.48 -12.35 -4.52
N ASN A 174 -14.99 -11.58 -3.52
CA ASN A 174 -14.72 -12.12 -2.19
C ASN A 174 -15.95 -12.75 -1.54
N ARG A 175 -17.14 -12.12 -1.68
CA ARG A 175 -18.39 -12.70 -1.17
C ARG A 175 -18.71 -14.01 -1.86
N HIS A 176 -18.48 -14.09 -3.17
CA HIS A 176 -18.67 -15.32 -3.95
C HIS A 176 -17.72 -16.41 -3.49
N GLU A 177 -16.41 -16.14 -3.46
CA GLU A 177 -15.39 -17.10 -3.02
C GLU A 177 -15.61 -17.58 -1.56
N SER A 178 -16.24 -16.77 -0.72
CA SER A 178 -16.47 -17.10 0.70
C SER A 178 -17.59 -18.11 0.96
N VAL A 179 -18.37 -18.47 -0.06
CA VAL A 179 -19.49 -19.43 0.02
C VAL A 179 -19.25 -20.70 -0.82
N GLU A 180 -18.19 -20.75 -1.58
CA GLU A 180 -17.69 -21.94 -2.29
C GLU A 180 -16.85 -22.83 -1.36
#